data_ff1a70263753d308644d8b2f2c13a8e2
#
_entry.id   ff1a70263753d308644d8b2f2c13a8e2
#
_cell.length_a   1.000
_cell.length_b   1.000
_cell.length_c   1.000
_cell.angle_alpha   90.00
_cell.angle_beta   90.00
_cell.angle_gamma   90.00
#
_symmetry.space_group_name_H-M   'P 1'
#
loop_
_entity.id
_entity.type
_entity.pdbx_description
1 polymer ?
#
loop_
_entity_poly.entity_id
_entity_poly.type
_entity_poly.pdbx_seq_one_letter_code
_entity_poly.pdbx_strand_id
1 'polypeptide(L)'
;MSKKKDRLYGRLVYALSLAYNQAAFGKGKERHANNKPFEEQTMMVANRVTDGGFGWGQIFKKIQEIPNIKDPDMKKAEMVSIIVYAAGWVLWFEEFMKKGEARGNLDNITGVVGSKGLPRMEE
;
A
#
# COMPACT_ATOMS: atom_id res chain seq x y z
N MET A 1 19.86 3.99 10.98
CA MET A 1 19.14 3.50 12.17
C MET A 1 20.14 3.15 13.27
N SER A 2 19.85 3.44 14.51
CA SER A 2 20.77 3.14 15.61
C SER A 2 20.83 1.62 15.86
N LYS A 3 21.96 1.14 16.41
CA LYS A 3 22.11 -0.28 16.75
C LYS A 3 21.00 -0.76 17.70
N LYS A 4 20.54 0.11 18.61
CA LYS A 4 19.46 -0.22 19.54
C LYS A 4 18.14 -0.46 18.78
N LYS A 5 17.80 0.40 17.81
CA LYS A 5 16.60 0.23 16.98
C LYS A 5 16.70 -1.02 16.12
N ASP A 6 17.89 -1.32 15.58
CA ASP A 6 18.10 -2.51 14.76
C ASP A 6 17.83 -3.77 15.56
N ARG A 7 18.25 -3.83 16.84
CA ARG A 7 17.96 -4.99 17.69
C ARG A 7 16.48 -5.14 17.98
N LEU A 8 15.75 -4.03 18.16
CA LEU A 8 14.33 -4.06 18.49
C LEU A 8 13.45 -4.33 17.27
N TYR A 9 13.83 -3.80 16.11
CA TYR A 9 12.98 -3.80 14.93
C TYR A 9 13.60 -4.50 13.72
N GLY A 10 14.75 -5.17 13.91
CA GLY A 10 15.44 -5.84 12.79
C GLY A 10 14.59 -6.88 12.07
N ARG A 11 13.78 -7.62 12.82
CA ARG A 11 12.91 -8.62 12.22
C ARG A 11 11.76 -7.98 11.42
N LEU A 12 11.27 -6.84 11.86
CA LEU A 12 10.29 -6.09 11.08
C LEU A 12 10.92 -5.59 9.76
N VAL A 13 12.12 -5.03 9.84
CA VAL A 13 12.84 -4.59 8.63
C VAL A 13 13.04 -5.77 7.68
N TYR A 14 13.41 -6.94 8.21
CA TYR A 14 13.56 -8.14 7.40
C TYR A 14 12.25 -8.49 6.68
N ALA A 15 11.13 -8.52 7.39
CA ALA A 15 9.84 -8.83 6.78
C ALA A 15 9.47 -7.82 5.68
N LEU A 16 9.71 -6.54 5.93
CA LEU A 16 9.45 -5.50 4.93
C LEU A 16 10.38 -5.63 3.73
N SER A 17 11.62 -6.07 3.95
CA SER A 17 12.56 -6.31 2.85
C SER A 17 12.12 -7.45 1.94
N LEU A 18 11.42 -8.45 2.48
CA LEU A 18 10.84 -9.52 1.67
C LEU A 18 9.82 -8.96 0.69
N ALA A 19 8.99 -8.03 1.15
CA ALA A 19 8.00 -7.37 0.30
C ALA A 19 8.69 -6.51 -0.77
N TYR A 20 9.69 -5.75 -0.38
CA TYR A 20 10.47 -4.95 -1.32
C TYR A 20 11.09 -5.84 -2.42
N ASN A 21 11.74 -6.94 -2.02
CA ASN A 21 12.39 -7.84 -2.97
C ASN A 21 11.38 -8.48 -3.92
N GLN A 22 10.22 -8.87 -3.42
CA GLN A 22 9.16 -9.45 -4.25
C GLN A 22 8.66 -8.45 -5.30
N ALA A 23 8.45 -7.21 -4.90
CA ALA A 23 7.96 -6.17 -5.80
C ALA A 23 9.03 -5.76 -6.82
N ALA A 24 10.27 -5.61 -6.38
CA ALA A 24 11.33 -5.06 -7.22
C ALA A 24 12.00 -6.12 -8.11
N PHE A 25 12.07 -7.37 -7.64
CA PHE A 25 12.88 -8.41 -8.30
C PHE A 25 12.13 -9.71 -8.54
N GLY A 26 10.91 -9.86 -8.03
CA GLY A 26 10.14 -11.08 -8.15
C GLY A 26 8.99 -10.97 -9.14
N LYS A 27 7.93 -11.73 -8.86
CA LYS A 27 6.73 -11.75 -9.71
C LYS A 27 6.06 -10.37 -9.82
N GLY A 28 6.21 -9.53 -8.81
CA GLY A 28 5.70 -8.17 -8.86
C GLY A 28 6.31 -7.37 -10.00
N LYS A 29 7.62 -7.52 -10.20
CA LYS A 29 8.32 -6.86 -11.31
C LYS A 29 7.79 -7.33 -12.67
N GLU A 30 7.58 -8.63 -12.84
CA GLU A 30 7.08 -9.19 -14.09
C GLU A 30 5.66 -8.74 -14.41
N ARG A 31 4.80 -8.65 -13.40
CA ARG A 31 3.37 -8.39 -13.58
C ARG A 31 3.02 -6.91 -13.64
N HIS A 32 3.73 -6.06 -12.90
CA HIS A 32 3.27 -4.70 -12.64
C HIS A 32 4.28 -3.62 -12.95
N ALA A 33 5.57 -3.95 -13.03
CA ALA A 33 6.61 -2.93 -13.05
C ALA A 33 6.71 -2.16 -14.37
N ASN A 34 6.70 -2.87 -15.50
CA ASN A 34 6.87 -2.25 -16.83
C ASN A 34 8.01 -1.24 -16.87
N ASN A 35 9.11 -1.49 -16.13
CA ASN A 35 10.27 -0.61 -15.98
C ASN A 35 9.93 0.79 -15.43
N LYS A 36 8.85 0.90 -14.67
CA LYS A 36 8.40 2.17 -14.09
C LYS A 36 8.66 2.18 -12.58
N PRO A 37 8.83 3.36 -11.98
CA PRO A 37 8.83 3.48 -10.53
C PRO A 37 7.54 2.88 -9.94
N PHE A 38 7.62 2.42 -8.71
CA PHE A 38 6.49 1.75 -8.05
C PHE A 38 5.22 2.60 -8.11
N GLU A 39 5.34 3.92 -7.89
CA GLU A 39 4.21 4.85 -7.89
C GLU A 39 3.51 4.96 -9.24
N GLU A 40 4.15 4.52 -10.31
CA GLU A 40 3.59 4.58 -11.66
C GLU A 40 3.17 3.22 -12.20
N GLN A 41 3.37 2.17 -11.42
CA GLN A 41 3.05 0.81 -11.87
C GLN A 41 1.55 0.56 -11.88
N THR A 42 1.15 -0.51 -12.55
CA THR A 42 -0.25 -0.88 -12.77
C THR A 42 -1.07 -0.87 -11.48
N MET A 43 -0.50 -1.38 -10.39
CA MET A 43 -1.16 -1.43 -9.09
C MET A 43 -1.59 -0.02 -8.63
N MET A 44 -0.72 0.97 -8.80
CA MET A 44 -1.02 2.33 -8.40
C MET A 44 -2.06 2.97 -9.31
N VAL A 45 -1.95 2.73 -10.62
CA VAL A 45 -2.96 3.19 -11.58
C VAL A 45 -4.33 2.61 -11.21
N ALA A 46 -4.39 1.31 -10.91
CA ALA A 46 -5.63 0.65 -10.54
C ALA A 46 -6.21 1.23 -9.25
N ASN A 47 -5.37 1.55 -8.26
CA ASN A 47 -5.84 2.19 -7.03
C ASN A 47 -6.43 3.57 -7.31
N ARG A 48 -5.83 4.35 -8.20
CA ARG A 48 -6.34 5.69 -8.55
C ARG A 48 -7.70 5.60 -9.23
N VAL A 49 -7.85 4.64 -10.14
CA VAL A 49 -9.11 4.45 -10.87
C VAL A 49 -10.24 3.95 -9.97
N THR A 50 -9.92 3.14 -8.97
CA THR A 50 -10.92 2.47 -8.11
C THR A 50 -11.05 3.10 -6.73
N ASP A 51 -10.43 4.25 -6.50
CA ASP A 51 -10.38 4.89 -5.17
C ASP A 51 -9.91 3.92 -4.08
N GLY A 52 -8.81 3.24 -4.35
CA GLY A 52 -8.22 2.28 -3.44
C GLY A 52 -8.88 0.91 -3.43
N GLY A 53 -9.95 0.74 -4.17
CA GLY A 53 -10.69 -0.52 -4.21
C GLY A 53 -9.86 -1.68 -4.74
N PHE A 54 -8.96 -1.42 -5.67
CA PHE A 54 -8.07 -2.46 -6.19
C PHE A 54 -7.23 -3.09 -5.08
N GLY A 55 -6.55 -2.25 -4.28
CA GLY A 55 -5.72 -2.75 -3.17
C GLY A 55 -6.54 -3.50 -2.14
N TRP A 56 -7.69 -2.95 -1.75
CA TRP A 56 -8.61 -3.61 -0.83
C TRP A 56 -9.04 -4.97 -1.36
N GLY A 57 -9.44 -5.04 -2.64
CA GLY A 57 -9.90 -6.29 -3.24
C GLY A 57 -8.83 -7.35 -3.29
N GLN A 58 -7.61 -6.98 -3.63
CA GLN A 58 -6.49 -7.92 -3.66
C GLN A 58 -6.15 -8.46 -2.28
N ILE A 59 -6.12 -7.59 -1.27
CA ILE A 59 -5.86 -7.99 0.10
C ILE A 59 -6.97 -8.93 0.60
N PHE A 60 -8.23 -8.57 0.37
CA PHE A 60 -9.37 -9.37 0.76
C PHE A 60 -9.32 -10.75 0.12
N LYS A 61 -9.06 -10.82 -1.17
CA LYS A 61 -8.94 -12.08 -1.90
C LYS A 61 -7.86 -12.98 -1.29
N LYS A 62 -6.68 -12.41 -1.01
CA LYS A 62 -5.56 -13.18 -0.45
C LYS A 62 -5.85 -13.66 0.97
N ILE A 63 -6.53 -12.85 1.78
CA ILE A 63 -6.94 -13.26 3.12
C ILE A 63 -7.81 -14.51 3.05
N GLN A 64 -8.69 -14.61 2.06
CA GLN A 64 -9.56 -15.77 1.88
C GLN A 64 -8.82 -16.97 1.31
N GLU A 65 -7.86 -16.76 0.43
CA GLU A 65 -7.14 -17.84 -0.27
C GLU A 65 -6.02 -18.45 0.56
N ILE A 66 -5.30 -17.63 1.33
CA ILE A 66 -4.10 -18.07 2.06
C ILE A 66 -4.34 -19.27 2.97
N PRO A 67 -5.45 -19.35 3.74
CA PRO A 67 -5.66 -20.52 4.60
C PRO A 67 -5.74 -21.84 3.84
N ASN A 68 -6.08 -21.81 2.56
CA ASN A 68 -6.21 -23.01 1.72
C ASN A 68 -4.92 -23.41 1.03
N ILE A 69 -3.89 -22.58 1.10
CA ILE A 69 -2.60 -22.89 0.52
C ILE A 69 -1.83 -23.81 1.46
N LYS A 70 -1.42 -24.98 0.96
CA LYS A 70 -0.75 -25.99 1.77
C LYS A 70 0.77 -25.84 1.75
N ASP A 71 1.34 -25.40 0.65
CA ASP A 71 2.77 -25.20 0.54
C ASP A 71 3.19 -23.99 1.40
N PRO A 72 4.08 -24.18 2.40
CA PRO A 72 4.49 -23.10 3.28
C PRO A 72 5.15 -21.93 2.54
N ASP A 73 5.95 -22.20 1.52
CA ASP A 73 6.63 -21.16 0.77
C ASP A 73 5.65 -20.32 -0.03
N MET A 74 4.66 -20.95 -0.66
CA MET A 74 3.59 -20.24 -1.37
C MET A 74 2.74 -19.42 -0.40
N LYS A 75 2.40 -20.01 0.74
CA LYS A 75 1.60 -19.33 1.77
C LYS A 75 2.31 -18.07 2.24
N LYS A 76 3.61 -18.17 2.53
CA LYS A 76 4.43 -17.04 2.94
C LYS A 76 4.49 -15.98 1.83
N ALA A 77 4.71 -16.39 0.58
CA ALA A 77 4.80 -15.46 -0.55
C ALA A 77 3.50 -14.69 -0.75
N GLU A 78 2.36 -15.35 -0.60
CA GLU A 78 1.08 -14.68 -0.71
C GLU A 78 0.84 -13.68 0.43
N MET A 79 1.27 -14.01 1.64
CA MET A 79 1.19 -13.07 2.76
C MET A 79 2.13 -11.87 2.53
N VAL A 80 3.31 -12.09 1.99
CA VAL A 80 4.23 -11.02 1.62
C VAL A 80 3.61 -10.11 0.56
N SER A 81 2.85 -10.68 -0.38
CA SER A 81 2.12 -9.89 -1.39
C SER A 81 1.12 -8.94 -0.75
N ILE A 82 0.49 -9.32 0.36
CA ILE A 82 -0.42 -8.43 1.09
C ILE A 82 0.34 -7.18 1.55
N ILE A 83 1.57 -7.33 2.01
CA ILE A 83 2.39 -6.19 2.42
C ILE A 83 2.62 -5.24 1.24
N VAL A 84 2.92 -5.79 0.06
CA VAL A 84 3.12 -4.99 -1.16
C VAL A 84 1.84 -4.23 -1.53
N TYR A 85 0.70 -4.89 -1.54
CA TYR A 85 -0.58 -4.24 -1.85
C TYR A 85 -0.94 -3.19 -0.81
N ALA A 86 -0.67 -3.48 0.47
CA ALA A 86 -0.91 -2.51 1.54
C ALA A 86 -0.02 -1.27 1.37
N ALA A 87 1.24 -1.44 1.01
CA ALA A 87 2.14 -0.33 0.75
C ALA A 87 1.64 0.54 -0.40
N GLY A 88 1.20 -0.09 -1.49
CA GLY A 88 0.62 0.64 -2.62
C GLY A 88 -0.62 1.42 -2.23
N TRP A 89 -1.47 0.81 -1.41
CA TRP A 89 -2.67 1.49 -0.90
C TRP A 89 -2.32 2.70 -0.05
N VAL A 90 -1.31 2.57 0.82
CA VAL A 90 -0.84 3.68 1.67
C VAL A 90 -0.37 4.86 0.81
N LEU A 91 0.43 4.58 -0.21
CA LEU A 91 0.92 5.63 -1.11
C LEU A 91 -0.23 6.30 -1.87
N TRP A 92 -1.17 5.52 -2.36
CA TRP A 92 -2.36 6.06 -3.01
C TRP A 92 -3.17 6.93 -2.04
N PHE A 93 -3.36 6.46 -0.82
CA PHE A 93 -4.14 7.18 0.18
C PHE A 93 -3.50 8.53 0.52
N GLU A 94 -2.17 8.57 0.63
CA GLU A 94 -1.47 9.84 0.84
C GLU A 94 -1.69 10.82 -0.31
N GLU A 95 -1.63 10.34 -1.55
CA GLU A 95 -1.96 11.16 -2.72
C GLU A 95 -3.39 11.68 -2.65
N PHE A 96 -4.31 10.80 -2.32
CA PHE A 96 -5.73 11.12 -2.22
C PHE A 96 -5.98 12.20 -1.16
N MET A 97 -5.34 12.07 0.00
CA MET A 97 -5.48 13.04 1.09
C MET A 97 -4.88 14.40 0.71
N LYS A 98 -3.77 14.43 0.03
CA LYS A 98 -3.18 15.68 -0.46
C LYS A 98 -4.11 16.40 -1.44
N LYS A 99 -4.74 15.66 -2.34
CA LYS A 99 -5.73 16.23 -3.26
C LYS A 99 -6.96 16.74 -2.51
N GLY A 100 -7.39 16.00 -1.49
CA GLY A 100 -8.49 16.41 -0.63
C GLY A 100 -8.19 17.68 0.13
N GLU A 101 -6.96 17.83 0.64
CA GLU A 101 -6.51 19.06 1.31
C GLU A 101 -6.54 20.24 0.34
N ALA A 102 -6.04 20.06 -0.88
CA ALA A 102 -6.06 21.10 -1.90
C ALA A 102 -7.50 21.53 -2.21
N ARG A 103 -8.43 20.57 -2.35
CA ARG A 103 -9.85 20.83 -2.54
C ARG A 103 -10.46 21.51 -1.33
N GLY A 104 -10.10 21.04 -0.13
CA GLY A 104 -10.55 21.63 1.12
C GLY A 104 -10.17 23.09 1.24
N ASN A 105 -8.95 23.45 0.84
CA ASN A 105 -8.51 24.83 0.80
C ASN A 105 -9.33 25.68 -0.16
N LEU A 106 -9.63 25.13 -1.35
CA LEU A 106 -10.51 25.80 -2.31
C LEU A 106 -11.91 25.96 -1.76
N ASP A 107 -12.47 24.93 -1.15
CA ASP A 107 -13.80 24.96 -0.55
C ASP A 107 -13.87 25.99 0.56
N ASN A 108 -12.82 26.11 1.37
CA ASN A 108 -12.75 27.14 2.41
C ASN A 108 -12.78 28.55 1.83
N ILE A 109 -12.09 28.74 0.70
CA ILE A 109 -12.09 30.05 -0.01
C ILE A 109 -13.49 30.36 -0.53
N THR A 110 -14.22 29.35 -1.00
CA THR A 110 -15.56 29.52 -1.55
C THR A 110 -16.66 29.49 -0.49
N GLY A 111 -16.31 29.26 0.79
CA GLY A 111 -17.26 29.17 1.87
C GLY A 111 -17.95 27.81 1.97
N VAL A 112 -17.53 26.84 1.19
CA VAL A 112 -18.05 25.48 1.29
C VAL A 112 -17.37 24.76 2.45
N VAL A 113 -18.15 24.13 3.31
CA VAL A 113 -17.63 23.39 4.46
C VAL A 113 -17.04 22.08 3.95
N GLY A 114 -15.73 21.94 4.08
CA GLY A 114 -15.05 20.71 3.74
C GLY A 114 -15.32 19.59 4.74
N SER A 115 -14.40 18.72 4.92
CA SER A 115 -14.48 17.47 5.67
C SER A 115 -14.66 17.61 7.18
N LYS A 116 -15.47 18.53 7.64
CA LYS A 116 -15.81 18.65 9.06
C LYS A 116 -16.50 17.37 9.52
N GLY A 117 -15.94 16.71 10.51
CA GLY A 117 -16.49 15.49 11.06
C GLY A 117 -15.75 14.23 10.68
N LEU A 118 -14.80 14.31 9.76
CA LEU A 118 -13.90 13.18 9.51
C LEU A 118 -12.82 13.14 10.60
N PRO A 119 -12.56 11.96 11.18
CA PRO A 119 -11.51 11.87 12.18
C PRO A 119 -10.18 12.25 11.59
N ARG A 120 -9.45 13.11 12.30
CA ARG A 120 -8.06 13.38 11.94
C ARG A 120 -7.24 12.14 12.19
N MET A 121 -6.55 11.71 11.16
CA MET A 121 -5.52 10.71 11.36
C MET A 121 -4.31 11.42 11.94
N GLU A 122 -4.13 11.32 13.23
CA GLU A 122 -2.92 11.79 13.89
C GLU A 122 -1.88 10.69 13.83
N GLU A 123 -0.70 11.07 13.43
CA GLU A 123 0.44 10.15 13.40
C GLU A 123 1.05 9.97 14.79
#